data_5b5920596ee28bb1db60e17bfbeb3096
#
_entry.id   5b5920596ee28bb1db60e17bfbeb3096
#
_cell.length_a   1.000
_cell.length_b   1.000
_cell.length_c   1.000
_cell.angle_alpha   90.00
_cell.angle_beta   90.00
_cell.angle_gamma   90.00
#
_symmetry.space_group_name_H-M   'P 1'
#
loop_
_entity.id
_entity.type
_entity.pdbx_description
1 polymer ?
#
loop_
_entity_poly.entity_id
_entity_poly.type
_entity_poly.pdbx_seq_one_letter_code
_entity_poly.pdbx_strand_id
1 'polypeptide(L)'
;MDYPGNPVYPKGYGIPMKALSTNCVYFKAYEILAEMAHALGEPAKEFEEKAAAMKKAVNKNFWNEKRGSYDYLAGECDYAEGLGLAFAVLFGIADERQTALIRENTHICAHGIPCVWPTFWRYECLGGYGRHSGTIWPHIQGFWARAMHRAGHQESFEKELYLMAQKAVRDMHFSEIYHPDTGALYGGMQEQGPGGIVEWDSRRKQTWSATAFLSLIYFEILGLT
;
A
#
# COMPACT_ATOMS: atom_id res chain seq x y z
N MET A 1 3.69 1.02 -13.95
CA MET A 1 3.38 1.67 -12.67
C MET A 1 3.12 3.13 -12.97
N ASP A 2 2.04 3.69 -12.47
CA ASP A 2 1.77 5.11 -12.61
C ASP A 2 2.77 5.93 -11.80
N TYR A 3 3.19 7.04 -12.38
CA TYR A 3 4.17 7.95 -11.78
C TYR A 3 3.58 9.36 -11.71
N PRO A 4 3.75 10.09 -10.59
CA PRO A 4 3.15 11.42 -10.43
C PRO A 4 3.74 12.49 -11.34
N GLY A 5 5.01 12.37 -11.71
CA GLY A 5 5.67 13.28 -12.64
C GLY A 5 5.24 13.03 -14.09
N ASN A 6 5.59 13.96 -14.98
CA ASN A 6 5.50 13.75 -16.42
C ASN A 6 6.91 13.51 -16.97
N PRO A 7 7.41 12.27 -16.92
CA PRO A 7 8.77 11.99 -17.36
C PRO A 7 8.83 12.02 -18.86
N VAL A 8 9.69 12.86 -19.37
CA VAL A 8 10.13 12.81 -20.76
C VAL A 8 11.17 11.68 -20.90
N TYR A 9 10.77 10.46 -20.58
CA TYR A 9 11.63 9.30 -20.79
C TYR A 9 11.35 8.69 -22.17
N PRO A 10 12.38 8.30 -22.91
CA PRO A 10 12.20 7.60 -24.17
C PRO A 10 11.41 6.29 -23.96
N LYS A 11 10.59 5.93 -24.94
CA LYS A 11 9.81 4.68 -24.92
C LYS A 11 10.74 3.49 -24.67
N GLY A 12 10.39 2.65 -23.72
CA GLY A 12 11.15 1.44 -23.35
C GLY A 12 12.18 1.64 -22.22
N TYR A 13 12.37 2.84 -21.72
CA TYR A 13 13.19 3.08 -20.54
C TYR A 13 12.30 3.16 -19.29
N GLY A 14 12.71 2.45 -18.25
CA GLY A 14 12.09 2.56 -16.93
C GLY A 14 12.50 3.86 -16.25
N ILE A 15 11.65 4.35 -15.36
CA ILE A 15 11.98 5.49 -14.49
C ILE A 15 12.69 4.93 -13.25
N PRO A 16 13.94 5.31 -12.97
CA PRO A 16 14.61 4.90 -11.75
C PRO A 16 13.93 5.59 -10.55
N MET A 17 13.27 4.82 -9.72
CA MET A 17 12.59 5.32 -8.51
C MET A 17 12.75 4.37 -7.34
N LYS A 18 12.69 4.91 -6.13
CA LYS A 18 12.72 4.15 -4.88
C LYS A 18 11.37 4.30 -4.21
N ALA A 19 10.49 3.30 -4.32
CA ALA A 19 9.18 3.30 -3.71
C ALA A 19 9.22 2.75 -2.28
N LEU A 20 8.38 3.29 -1.40
CA LEU A 20 8.31 2.92 0.01
C LEU A 20 7.99 1.43 0.18
N SER A 21 6.89 0.95 -0.42
CA SER A 21 6.45 -0.45 -0.29
C SER A 21 7.53 -1.45 -0.70
N THR A 22 8.22 -1.19 -1.81
CA THR A 22 9.31 -2.05 -2.28
C THR A 22 10.45 -2.14 -1.25
N ASN A 23 10.86 -1.02 -0.67
CA ASN A 23 11.93 -1.00 0.33
C ASN A 23 11.50 -1.68 1.64
N CYS A 24 10.22 -1.55 2.05
CA CYS A 24 9.67 -2.27 3.20
C CYS A 24 9.69 -3.80 2.98
N VAL A 25 9.36 -4.26 1.77
CA VAL A 25 9.42 -5.71 1.43
C VAL A 25 10.85 -6.23 1.47
N TYR A 26 11.83 -5.48 0.96
CA TYR A 26 13.24 -5.88 1.07
C TYR A 26 13.71 -5.99 2.52
N PHE A 27 13.31 -5.04 3.37
CA PHE A 27 13.58 -5.13 4.81
C PHE A 27 13.04 -6.45 5.39
N LYS A 28 11.75 -6.73 5.17
CA LYS A 28 11.13 -7.95 5.71
C LYS A 28 11.72 -9.23 5.12
N ALA A 29 12.10 -9.21 3.85
CA ALA A 29 12.78 -10.34 3.22
C ALA A 29 14.12 -10.67 3.91
N TYR A 30 14.91 -9.66 4.27
CA TYR A 30 16.15 -9.89 5.01
C TYR A 30 15.90 -10.43 6.43
N GLU A 31 14.86 -9.95 7.14
CA GLU A 31 14.48 -10.52 8.43
C GLU A 31 14.12 -12.01 8.29
N ILE A 32 13.27 -12.36 7.31
CA ILE A 32 12.89 -13.76 7.06
C ILE A 32 14.11 -14.62 6.69
N LEU A 33 15.02 -14.10 5.87
CA LEU A 33 16.26 -14.82 5.54
C LEU A 33 17.13 -15.07 6.78
N ALA A 34 17.21 -14.11 7.71
CA ALA A 34 17.91 -14.29 8.97
C ALA A 34 17.23 -15.37 9.84
N GLU A 35 15.90 -15.33 9.98
CA GLU A 35 15.11 -16.35 10.68
C GLU A 35 15.33 -17.75 10.09
N MET A 36 15.33 -17.87 8.74
CA MET A 36 15.59 -19.13 8.04
C MET A 36 17.02 -19.63 8.27
N ALA A 37 18.02 -18.75 8.22
CA ALA A 37 19.41 -19.11 8.49
C ALA A 37 19.55 -19.63 9.93
N HIS A 38 18.99 -18.95 10.92
CA HIS A 38 18.97 -19.45 12.31
C HIS A 38 18.31 -20.82 12.44
N ALA A 39 17.16 -21.02 11.78
CA ALA A 39 16.46 -22.33 11.84
C ALA A 39 17.27 -23.48 11.22
N LEU A 40 18.14 -23.17 10.26
CA LEU A 40 19.04 -24.14 9.61
C LEU A 40 20.40 -24.27 10.28
N GLY A 41 20.68 -23.47 11.30
CA GLY A 41 22.01 -23.43 11.95
C GLY A 41 23.09 -22.75 11.10
N GLU A 42 22.70 -21.95 10.13
CA GLU A 42 23.58 -21.22 9.24
C GLU A 42 23.85 -19.78 9.73
N PRO A 43 24.95 -19.13 9.30
CA PRO A 43 25.24 -17.75 9.68
C PRO A 43 24.19 -16.75 9.23
N ALA A 44 23.51 -16.08 10.17
CA ALA A 44 22.44 -15.11 9.90
C ALA A 44 22.93 -13.65 9.83
N LYS A 45 24.13 -13.36 10.34
CA LYS A 45 24.64 -12.00 10.58
C LYS A 45 24.54 -11.07 9.38
N GLU A 46 24.85 -11.56 8.18
CA GLU A 46 24.79 -10.76 6.96
C GLU A 46 23.36 -10.26 6.68
N PHE A 47 22.35 -11.10 6.89
CA PHE A 47 20.95 -10.74 6.67
C PHE A 47 20.44 -9.78 7.74
N GLU A 48 20.83 -9.97 9.00
CA GLU A 48 20.52 -9.08 10.13
C GLU A 48 21.09 -7.67 9.89
N GLU A 49 22.36 -7.59 9.47
CA GLU A 49 23.01 -6.31 9.13
C GLU A 49 22.31 -5.61 7.95
N LYS A 50 21.91 -6.36 6.92
CA LYS A 50 21.14 -5.82 5.78
C LYS A 50 19.76 -5.34 6.19
N ALA A 51 19.05 -6.09 7.03
CA ALA A 51 17.76 -5.66 7.57
C ALA A 51 17.89 -4.36 8.37
N ALA A 52 18.85 -4.29 9.30
CA ALA A 52 19.10 -3.08 10.09
C ALA A 52 19.46 -1.86 9.23
N ALA A 53 20.32 -2.05 8.23
CA ALA A 53 20.69 -1.01 7.29
C ALA A 53 19.48 -0.52 6.46
N MET A 54 18.62 -1.45 6.01
CA MET A 54 17.43 -1.13 5.25
C MET A 54 16.42 -0.35 6.09
N LYS A 55 16.13 -0.78 7.33
CA LYS A 55 15.25 -0.05 8.26
C LYS A 55 15.73 1.39 8.47
N LYS A 56 17.04 1.56 8.71
CA LYS A 56 17.65 2.88 8.86
C LYS A 56 17.52 3.72 7.59
N ALA A 57 17.73 3.11 6.43
CA ALA A 57 17.63 3.80 5.14
C ALA A 57 16.19 4.23 4.83
N VAL A 58 15.20 3.40 5.11
CA VAL A 58 13.78 3.75 4.93
C VAL A 58 13.42 4.93 5.83
N ASN A 59 13.72 4.89 7.12
CA ASN A 59 13.44 5.99 8.03
C ASN A 59 14.17 7.29 7.65
N LYS A 60 15.39 7.18 7.16
CA LYS A 60 16.18 8.36 6.75
C LYS A 60 15.67 9.04 5.48
N ASN A 61 15.23 8.24 4.49
CA ASN A 61 15.00 8.76 3.14
C ASN A 61 13.52 8.95 2.80
N PHE A 62 12.61 8.33 3.55
CA PHE A 62 11.17 8.40 3.26
C PHE A 62 10.38 9.11 4.37
N TRP A 63 10.86 9.12 5.63
CA TRP A 63 10.13 9.77 6.70
C TRP A 63 10.10 11.28 6.54
N ASN A 64 8.90 11.85 6.53
CA ASN A 64 8.66 13.28 6.39
C ASN A 64 8.06 13.84 7.69
N GLU A 65 8.89 14.48 8.51
CA GLU A 65 8.47 15.03 9.80
C GLU A 65 7.36 16.08 9.68
N LYS A 66 7.33 16.86 8.61
CA LYS A 66 6.30 17.90 8.42
C LYS A 66 4.92 17.29 8.17
N ARG A 67 4.89 16.14 7.52
CA ARG A 67 3.65 15.42 7.22
C ARG A 67 3.29 14.39 8.29
N GLY A 68 4.23 14.01 9.15
CA GLY A 68 4.06 12.90 10.07
C GLY A 68 3.75 11.58 9.35
N SER A 69 4.38 11.35 8.21
CA SER A 69 4.14 10.17 7.36
C SER A 69 5.36 9.87 6.50
N TYR A 70 5.38 8.70 5.86
CA TYR A 70 6.39 8.40 4.85
C TYR A 70 5.97 8.90 3.47
N ASP A 71 6.93 9.38 2.71
CA ASP A 71 6.76 9.75 1.31
C ASP A 71 6.67 8.51 0.42
N TYR A 72 5.94 8.59 -0.70
CA TYR A 72 5.80 7.51 -1.67
C TYR A 72 7.13 7.17 -2.34
N LEU A 73 7.82 8.19 -2.87
CA LEU A 73 9.10 8.03 -3.56
C LEU A 73 10.17 8.87 -2.87
N ALA A 74 11.30 8.25 -2.54
CA ALA A 74 12.39 8.91 -1.83
C ALA A 74 12.91 10.13 -2.58
N GLY A 75 12.70 11.33 -2.01
CA GLY A 75 13.19 12.60 -2.56
C GLY A 75 12.49 13.09 -3.83
N GLU A 76 11.45 12.39 -4.30
CA GLU A 76 10.79 12.71 -5.57
C GLU A 76 9.29 12.97 -5.44
N CYS A 77 8.60 12.28 -4.54
CA CYS A 77 7.16 12.38 -4.38
C CYS A 77 6.76 12.18 -2.92
N ASP A 78 6.16 13.22 -2.35
CA ASP A 78 5.69 13.26 -0.96
C ASP A 78 4.24 12.76 -0.78
N TYR A 79 3.64 12.12 -1.78
CA TYR A 79 2.32 11.50 -1.66
C TYR A 79 2.34 10.33 -0.67
N ALA A 80 1.18 9.95 -0.16
CA ALA A 80 1.04 8.79 0.70
C ALA A 80 0.75 7.53 -0.13
N GLU A 81 1.58 6.50 -0.01
CA GLU A 81 1.36 5.18 -0.61
C GLU A 81 0.72 4.25 0.41
N GLY A 82 -0.56 3.92 0.28
CA GLY A 82 -1.30 3.13 1.26
C GLY A 82 -0.65 1.77 1.57
N LEU A 83 -0.11 1.07 0.57
CA LEU A 83 0.59 -0.19 0.76
C LEU A 83 1.92 0.00 1.50
N GLY A 84 2.68 1.03 1.14
CA GLY A 84 3.94 1.33 1.80
C GLY A 84 3.77 1.70 3.25
N LEU A 85 2.76 2.51 3.58
CA LEU A 85 2.40 2.86 4.96
C LEU A 85 2.00 1.62 5.76
N ALA A 86 1.15 0.77 5.19
CA ALA A 86 0.76 -0.50 5.82
C ALA A 86 1.98 -1.38 6.13
N PHE A 87 2.89 -1.53 5.19
CA PHE A 87 4.10 -2.34 5.38
C PHE A 87 5.09 -1.72 6.38
N ALA A 88 5.24 -0.39 6.39
CA ALA A 88 6.09 0.27 7.37
C ALA A 88 5.64 0.01 8.82
N VAL A 89 4.32 -0.02 9.04
CA VAL A 89 3.74 -0.37 10.35
C VAL A 89 3.82 -1.88 10.62
N LEU A 90 3.35 -2.73 9.71
CA LEU A 90 3.28 -4.18 9.88
C LEU A 90 4.63 -4.83 10.12
N PHE A 91 5.67 -4.34 9.46
CA PHE A 91 7.01 -4.91 9.56
C PHE A 91 7.85 -4.23 10.65
N GLY A 92 7.28 -3.30 11.41
CA GLY A 92 7.97 -2.63 12.51
C GLY A 92 9.10 -1.70 12.07
N ILE A 93 9.00 -1.15 10.85
CA ILE A 93 9.91 -0.08 10.38
C ILE A 93 9.56 1.22 11.08
N ALA A 94 8.27 1.57 11.11
CA ALA A 94 7.72 2.67 11.88
C ALA A 94 7.75 2.34 13.38
N ASP A 95 8.16 3.30 14.19
CA ASP A 95 8.03 3.23 15.65
C ASP A 95 6.59 3.59 16.10
N GLU A 96 6.31 3.53 17.40
CA GLU A 96 4.99 3.83 17.96
C GLU A 96 4.53 5.27 17.68
N ARG A 97 5.42 6.26 17.80
CA ARG A 97 5.13 7.66 17.48
C ARG A 97 4.82 7.82 16.00
N GLN A 98 5.64 7.24 15.14
CA GLN A 98 5.44 7.28 13.69
C GLN A 98 4.13 6.60 13.30
N THR A 99 3.82 5.46 13.91
CA THR A 99 2.58 4.71 13.65
C THR A 99 1.33 5.54 14.04
N ALA A 100 1.36 6.22 15.18
CA ALA A 100 0.28 7.11 15.58
C ALA A 100 0.09 8.27 14.58
N LEU A 101 1.18 8.91 14.17
CA LEU A 101 1.15 10.00 13.19
C LEU A 101 0.68 9.52 11.81
N ILE A 102 1.11 8.34 11.36
CA ILE A 102 0.64 7.73 10.10
C ILE A 102 -0.88 7.56 10.14
N ARG A 103 -1.42 6.99 11.23
CA ARG A 103 -2.87 6.82 11.39
C ARG A 103 -3.62 8.14 11.31
N GLU A 104 -3.11 9.17 11.99
CA GLU A 104 -3.75 10.48 12.08
C GLU A 104 -3.72 11.25 10.75
N ASN A 105 -2.61 11.14 10.02
CA ASN A 105 -2.35 11.93 8.82
C ASN A 105 -2.68 11.19 7.50
N THR A 106 -3.00 9.89 7.55
CA THR A 106 -3.37 9.15 6.34
C THR A 106 -4.81 9.47 5.92
N HIS A 107 -4.95 9.95 4.69
CA HIS A 107 -6.27 10.16 4.09
C HIS A 107 -6.95 8.82 3.83
N ILE A 108 -8.18 8.68 4.33
CA ILE A 108 -9.04 7.51 4.10
C ILE A 108 -10.28 7.99 3.36
N CYS A 109 -10.49 7.47 2.15
CA CYS A 109 -11.66 7.75 1.34
C CYS A 109 -12.94 7.13 1.93
N ALA A 110 -14.09 7.45 1.36
CA ALA A 110 -15.38 6.93 1.82
C ALA A 110 -15.44 5.38 1.81
N HIS A 111 -14.72 4.74 0.88
CA HIS A 111 -14.74 3.28 0.69
C HIS A 111 -13.42 2.57 1.01
N GLY A 112 -12.51 3.22 1.75
CA GLY A 112 -11.28 2.65 2.28
C GLY A 112 -10.03 3.45 1.95
N ILE A 113 -8.86 2.90 2.29
CA ILE A 113 -7.58 3.53 2.01
C ILE A 113 -7.29 3.55 0.50
N PRO A 114 -6.91 4.71 -0.08
CA PRO A 114 -6.49 4.78 -1.47
C PRO A 114 -5.08 4.20 -1.66
N CYS A 115 -4.81 3.68 -2.87
CA CYS A 115 -3.50 3.11 -3.19
C CYS A 115 -2.37 4.14 -3.11
N VAL A 116 -2.57 5.35 -3.65
CA VAL A 116 -1.73 6.53 -3.49
C VAL A 116 -2.62 7.75 -3.35
N TRP A 117 -2.26 8.68 -2.45
CA TRP A 117 -2.99 9.93 -2.23
C TRP A 117 -2.04 11.12 -2.05
N PRO A 118 -2.37 12.29 -2.60
CA PRO A 118 -3.54 12.62 -3.44
C PRO A 118 -3.50 11.92 -4.80
N THR A 119 -4.61 12.01 -5.53
CA THR A 119 -4.67 11.56 -6.93
C THR A 119 -3.66 12.33 -7.77
N PHE A 120 -3.05 11.66 -8.77
CA PHE A 120 -2.13 12.35 -9.67
C PHE A 120 -2.87 13.39 -10.48
N TRP A 121 -2.34 14.61 -10.54
CA TRP A 121 -2.97 15.78 -11.13
C TRP A 121 -3.53 15.55 -12.55
N ARG A 122 -2.85 14.72 -13.35
CA ARG A 122 -3.27 14.40 -14.72
C ARG A 122 -4.59 13.61 -14.81
N TYR A 123 -4.98 12.94 -13.75
CA TYR A 123 -6.28 12.26 -13.65
C TYR A 123 -7.30 13.14 -12.96
N GLU A 124 -6.88 13.85 -11.93
CA GLU A 124 -7.71 14.79 -11.18
C GLU A 124 -8.28 15.88 -12.11
N CYS A 125 -7.47 16.46 -13.01
CA CYS A 125 -7.93 17.48 -13.96
C CYS A 125 -8.93 16.95 -15.01
N LEU A 126 -9.04 15.62 -15.17
CA LEU A 126 -10.05 14.94 -15.96
C LEU A 126 -11.30 14.54 -15.15
N GLY A 127 -11.34 14.89 -13.87
CA GLY A 127 -12.44 14.56 -12.97
C GLY A 127 -12.50 13.09 -12.53
N GLY A 128 -11.38 12.36 -12.59
CA GLY A 128 -11.33 10.94 -12.25
C GLY A 128 -10.12 10.55 -11.40
N TYR A 129 -9.97 9.25 -11.20
CA TYR A 129 -8.91 8.65 -10.41
C TYR A 129 -8.01 7.78 -11.28
N GLY A 130 -6.71 7.81 -11.00
CA GLY A 130 -5.77 6.93 -11.66
C GLY A 130 -5.90 5.49 -11.17
N ARG A 131 -5.58 4.52 -12.04
CA ARG A 131 -5.57 3.11 -11.70
C ARG A 131 -4.71 2.81 -10.45
N HIS A 132 -3.59 3.51 -10.30
CA HIS A 132 -2.68 3.38 -9.16
C HIS A 132 -2.59 4.66 -8.31
N SER A 133 -3.62 5.52 -8.39
CA SER A 133 -3.63 6.81 -7.73
C SER A 133 -5.08 7.23 -7.42
N GLY A 134 -5.42 7.29 -6.15
CA GLY A 134 -6.75 7.62 -5.64
C GLY A 134 -7.73 6.45 -5.54
N THR A 135 -7.53 5.35 -6.25
CA THR A 135 -8.43 4.18 -6.26
C THR A 135 -8.23 3.25 -5.06
N ILE A 136 -9.26 2.47 -4.75
CA ILE A 136 -9.23 1.48 -3.66
C ILE A 136 -8.92 0.09 -4.21
N TRP A 137 -7.84 -0.50 -3.72
CA TRP A 137 -7.43 -1.86 -4.01
C TRP A 137 -7.66 -2.74 -2.78
N PRO A 138 -8.53 -3.74 -2.80
CA PRO A 138 -8.85 -4.52 -1.60
C PRO A 138 -7.64 -5.18 -0.93
N HIS A 139 -6.62 -5.58 -1.69
CA HIS A 139 -5.40 -6.13 -1.07
C HIS A 139 -4.62 -5.07 -0.27
N ILE A 140 -4.57 -3.82 -0.73
CA ILE A 140 -3.98 -2.71 0.03
C ILE A 140 -4.81 -2.43 1.27
N GLN A 141 -6.14 -2.40 1.10
CA GLN A 141 -7.11 -2.24 2.18
C GLN A 141 -6.94 -3.31 3.27
N GLY A 142 -6.75 -4.57 2.87
CA GLY A 142 -6.48 -5.66 3.81
C GLY A 142 -5.15 -5.51 4.56
N PHE A 143 -4.07 -5.13 3.89
CA PHE A 143 -2.78 -4.88 4.57
C PHE A 143 -2.86 -3.69 5.53
N TRP A 144 -3.55 -2.63 5.15
CA TRP A 144 -3.78 -1.49 6.03
C TRP A 144 -4.59 -1.86 7.27
N ALA A 145 -5.70 -2.60 7.09
CA ALA A 145 -6.50 -3.09 8.20
C ALA A 145 -5.67 -3.92 9.18
N ARG A 146 -4.86 -4.85 8.68
CA ARG A 146 -3.93 -5.64 9.52
C ARG A 146 -2.93 -4.76 10.27
N ALA A 147 -2.36 -3.78 9.59
CA ALA A 147 -1.42 -2.84 10.19
C ALA A 147 -2.07 -2.10 11.36
N MET A 148 -3.27 -1.59 11.18
CA MET A 148 -4.02 -0.88 12.21
C MET A 148 -4.41 -1.80 13.36
N HIS A 149 -4.87 -3.02 13.09
CA HIS A 149 -5.20 -4.01 14.14
C HIS A 149 -3.98 -4.32 15.02
N ARG A 150 -2.85 -4.66 14.41
CA ARG A 150 -1.62 -5.01 15.13
C ARG A 150 -0.99 -3.84 15.89
N ALA A 151 -1.25 -2.62 15.43
CA ALA A 151 -0.88 -1.41 16.15
C ALA A 151 -1.88 -0.99 17.25
N GLY A 152 -2.94 -1.77 17.50
CA GLY A 152 -3.95 -1.50 18.52
C GLY A 152 -5.00 -0.46 18.13
N HIS A 153 -5.08 -0.09 16.84
CA HIS A 153 -6.05 0.88 16.32
C HIS A 153 -7.32 0.18 15.82
N GLN A 154 -8.10 -0.36 16.75
CA GLN A 154 -9.24 -1.23 16.48
C GLN A 154 -10.32 -0.57 15.61
N GLU A 155 -10.63 0.70 15.84
CA GLU A 155 -11.64 1.43 15.05
C GLU A 155 -11.26 1.50 13.55
N SER A 156 -9.99 1.76 13.26
CA SER A 156 -9.49 1.79 11.89
C SER A 156 -9.56 0.42 11.23
N PHE A 157 -9.25 -0.64 11.97
CA PHE A 157 -9.39 -2.02 11.51
C PHE A 157 -10.85 -2.38 11.19
N GLU A 158 -11.76 -2.13 12.12
CA GLU A 158 -13.18 -2.44 11.98
C GLU A 158 -13.82 -1.71 10.80
N LYS A 159 -13.46 -0.44 10.61
CA LYS A 159 -13.92 0.33 9.46
C LYS A 159 -13.53 -0.31 8.13
N GLU A 160 -12.26 -0.67 7.96
CA GLU A 160 -11.79 -1.28 6.70
C GLU A 160 -12.39 -2.68 6.50
N LEU A 161 -12.46 -3.49 7.56
CA LEU A 161 -13.10 -4.81 7.52
C LEU A 161 -14.57 -4.70 7.10
N TYR A 162 -15.31 -3.77 7.68
CA TYR A 162 -16.72 -3.52 7.34
C TYR A 162 -16.88 -3.12 5.87
N LEU A 163 -16.06 -2.18 5.38
CA LEU A 163 -16.09 -1.76 3.98
C LEU A 163 -15.75 -2.89 3.01
N MET A 164 -14.83 -3.78 3.38
CA MET A 164 -14.52 -4.98 2.59
C MET A 164 -15.69 -5.98 2.62
N ALA A 165 -16.30 -6.22 3.78
CA ALA A 165 -17.47 -7.08 3.91
C ALA A 165 -18.66 -6.57 3.09
N GLN A 166 -18.91 -5.27 3.07
CA GLN A 166 -19.94 -4.66 2.22
C GLN A 166 -19.72 -4.94 0.73
N LYS A 167 -18.46 -4.83 0.24
CA LYS A 167 -18.10 -5.17 -1.14
C LYS A 167 -18.39 -6.66 -1.43
N ALA A 168 -17.97 -7.54 -0.52
CA ALA A 168 -18.18 -8.98 -0.66
C ALA A 168 -19.68 -9.35 -0.76
N VAL A 169 -20.52 -8.77 0.11
CA VAL A 169 -21.97 -9.03 0.13
C VAL A 169 -22.67 -8.46 -1.11
N ARG A 170 -22.33 -7.23 -1.49
CA ARG A 170 -22.95 -6.56 -2.64
C ARG A 170 -22.61 -7.24 -3.96
N ASP A 171 -21.34 -7.56 -4.17
CA ASP A 171 -20.84 -8.02 -5.47
C ASP A 171 -20.79 -9.56 -5.56
N MET A 172 -20.92 -10.29 -4.45
CA MET A 172 -20.74 -11.75 -4.32
C MET A 172 -19.35 -12.22 -4.81
N HIS A 173 -18.40 -11.31 -4.88
CA HIS A 173 -17.00 -11.53 -5.20
C HIS A 173 -16.19 -10.27 -4.85
N PHE A 174 -14.87 -10.36 -4.92
CA PHE A 174 -14.02 -9.16 -4.94
C PHE A 174 -13.55 -8.86 -6.36
N SER A 175 -13.60 -7.58 -6.73
CA SER A 175 -12.97 -7.07 -7.93
C SER A 175 -11.58 -6.52 -7.61
N GLU A 176 -10.85 -6.18 -8.64
CA GLU A 176 -9.48 -5.67 -8.54
C GLU A 176 -9.42 -4.30 -7.87
N ILE A 177 -10.27 -3.38 -8.33
CA ILE A 177 -10.24 -1.96 -7.98
C ILE A 177 -11.67 -1.43 -7.81
N TYR A 178 -11.81 -0.47 -6.90
CA TYR A 178 -13.07 0.21 -6.60
C TYR A 178 -12.90 1.72 -6.59
N HIS A 179 -13.99 2.42 -6.92
CA HIS A 179 -14.06 3.87 -6.88
C HIS A 179 -14.02 4.35 -5.42
N PRO A 180 -13.20 5.35 -5.08
CA PRO A 180 -12.99 5.77 -3.69
C PRO A 180 -14.22 6.42 -3.04
N ASP A 181 -15.07 7.14 -3.82
CA ASP A 181 -16.21 7.87 -3.29
C ASP A 181 -17.50 7.06 -3.32
N THR A 182 -17.69 6.23 -4.34
CA THR A 182 -18.95 5.50 -4.55
C THR A 182 -18.88 4.03 -4.17
N GLY A 183 -17.67 3.47 -4.07
CA GLY A 183 -17.44 2.04 -3.86
C GLY A 183 -17.84 1.17 -5.05
N ALA A 184 -18.25 1.74 -6.18
CA ALA A 184 -18.57 1.00 -7.40
C ALA A 184 -17.31 0.36 -8.02
N LEU A 185 -17.51 -0.62 -8.91
CA LEU A 185 -16.42 -1.17 -9.71
C LEU A 185 -15.84 -0.07 -10.59
N TYR A 186 -14.53 0.11 -10.53
CA TYR A 186 -13.84 1.17 -11.27
C TYR A 186 -12.39 0.78 -11.52
N GLY A 187 -11.99 0.69 -12.77
CA GLY A 187 -10.63 0.26 -13.13
C GLY A 187 -9.58 1.35 -13.08
N GLY A 188 -10.02 2.61 -13.02
CA GLY A 188 -9.15 3.79 -12.99
C GLY A 188 -8.55 4.15 -14.35
N MET A 189 -8.09 5.38 -14.42
CA MET A 189 -7.42 5.92 -15.59
C MET A 189 -5.95 5.54 -15.59
N GLN A 190 -5.39 5.29 -16.77
CA GLN A 190 -3.96 5.03 -16.94
C GLN A 190 -3.45 5.65 -18.23
N GLU A 191 -2.29 6.29 -18.16
CA GLU A 191 -1.58 6.81 -19.31
C GLU A 191 -0.96 5.68 -20.14
N GLN A 192 -1.20 5.69 -21.44
CA GLN A 192 -0.69 4.68 -22.39
C GLN A 192 0.25 5.29 -23.44
N GLY A 193 1.12 6.18 -23.00
CA GLY A 193 2.07 6.86 -23.90
C GLY A 193 1.35 7.62 -25.02
N PRO A 194 1.67 7.40 -26.31
CA PRO A 194 1.03 8.10 -27.42
C PRO A 194 -0.48 7.89 -27.52
N GLY A 195 -1.02 6.87 -26.86
CA GLY A 195 -2.46 6.56 -26.82
C GLY A 195 -3.27 7.45 -25.88
N GLY A 196 -2.60 8.35 -25.14
CA GLY A 196 -3.25 9.20 -24.16
C GLY A 196 -3.67 8.48 -22.89
N ILE A 197 -4.71 9.00 -22.23
CA ILE A 197 -5.25 8.41 -21.00
C ILE A 197 -6.46 7.55 -21.34
N VAL A 198 -6.47 6.32 -20.86
CA VAL A 198 -7.55 5.35 -21.04
C VAL A 198 -8.12 4.99 -19.68
N GLU A 199 -9.43 4.93 -19.56
CA GLU A 199 -10.11 4.38 -18.39
C GLU A 199 -10.29 2.87 -18.57
N TRP A 200 -9.96 2.13 -17.53
CA TRP A 200 -10.02 0.67 -17.51
C TRP A 200 -11.24 0.15 -16.75
N ASP A 201 -11.70 -1.02 -17.11
CA ASP A 201 -12.64 -1.78 -16.29
C ASP A 201 -11.93 -2.45 -15.11
N SER A 202 -12.59 -2.51 -13.97
CA SER A 202 -12.13 -3.32 -12.85
C SER A 202 -12.34 -4.81 -13.14
N ARG A 203 -11.27 -5.61 -13.00
CA ARG A 203 -11.34 -7.06 -13.20
C ARG A 203 -12.06 -7.72 -12.04
N ARG A 204 -13.08 -8.51 -12.35
CA ARG A 204 -13.89 -9.26 -11.38
C ARG A 204 -13.18 -10.52 -10.90
N LYS A 205 -13.60 -11.04 -9.75
CA LYS A 205 -13.17 -12.33 -9.16
C LYS A 205 -11.65 -12.40 -8.94
N GLN A 206 -11.10 -11.36 -8.33
CA GLN A 206 -9.68 -11.27 -8.05
C GLN A 206 -9.29 -12.03 -6.78
N THR A 207 -8.42 -13.00 -6.95
CA THR A 207 -7.96 -13.89 -5.87
C THR A 207 -7.24 -13.13 -4.77
N TRP A 208 -6.32 -12.22 -5.12
CA TRP A 208 -5.60 -11.41 -4.12
C TRP A 208 -6.53 -10.54 -3.26
N SER A 209 -7.58 -9.98 -3.86
CA SER A 209 -8.58 -9.18 -3.12
C SER A 209 -9.38 -10.06 -2.14
N ALA A 210 -9.79 -11.26 -2.57
CA ALA A 210 -10.45 -12.23 -1.71
C ALA A 210 -9.51 -12.74 -0.60
N THR A 211 -8.26 -13.06 -0.94
CA THR A 211 -7.25 -13.51 0.02
C THR A 211 -6.99 -12.46 1.09
N ALA A 212 -6.93 -11.17 0.71
CA ALA A 212 -6.76 -10.08 1.67
C ALA A 212 -7.90 -10.06 2.70
N PHE A 213 -9.16 -10.16 2.27
CA PHE A 213 -10.30 -10.23 3.18
C PHE A 213 -10.26 -11.47 4.07
N LEU A 214 -10.05 -12.65 3.49
CA LEU A 214 -9.97 -13.90 4.25
C LEU A 214 -8.83 -13.87 5.27
N SER A 215 -7.70 -13.23 4.95
CA SER A 215 -6.59 -13.10 5.88
C SER A 215 -6.95 -12.28 7.13
N LEU A 216 -7.84 -11.28 7.02
CA LEU A 216 -8.35 -10.55 8.18
C LEU A 216 -9.18 -11.46 9.08
N ILE A 217 -10.03 -12.30 8.50
CA ILE A 217 -10.85 -13.23 9.25
C ILE A 217 -9.99 -14.29 9.95
N TYR A 218 -9.12 -14.97 9.19
CA TYR A 218 -8.34 -16.09 9.72
C TYR A 218 -7.27 -15.65 10.72
N PHE A 219 -6.48 -14.64 10.38
CA PHE A 219 -5.31 -14.29 11.18
C PHE A 219 -5.61 -13.25 12.25
N GLU A 220 -6.44 -12.25 11.95
CA GLU A 220 -6.64 -11.14 12.89
C GLU A 220 -7.88 -11.32 13.78
N ILE A 221 -8.94 -12.01 13.30
CA ILE A 221 -10.15 -12.25 14.11
C ILE A 221 -10.10 -13.62 14.80
N LEU A 222 -9.77 -14.68 14.05
CA LEU A 222 -9.74 -16.05 14.61
C LEU A 222 -8.38 -16.42 15.24
N GLY A 223 -7.35 -15.63 15.04
CA GLY A 223 -6.01 -15.85 15.62
C GLY A 223 -5.32 -17.11 15.10
N LEU A 224 -5.64 -17.57 13.89
CA LEU A 224 -4.97 -18.70 13.27
C LEU A 224 -3.57 -18.28 12.79
N THR A 225 -2.57 -19.12 13.05
CA THR A 225 -1.15 -18.88 12.70
C THR A 225 -0.64 -19.93 11.74
#